data_8d7ec51f02be114d9af8a330931e3f2c
#
_entry.id   8d7ec51f02be114d9af8a330931e3f2c
#
_cell.length_a   1.000
_cell.length_b   1.000
_cell.length_c   1.000
_cell.angle_alpha   90.00
_cell.angle_beta   90.00
_cell.angle_gamma   90.00
#
_symmetry.space_group_name_H-M   'P 1'
#
loop_
_entity.id
_entity.type
_entity.pdbx_description
1 polymer ?
#
loop_
_entity_poly.entity_id
_entity_poly.type
_entity_poly.pdbx_seq_one_letter_code
_entity_poly.pdbx_strand_id
1 'polypeptide(L)'
;MKKKRSVGQILVEFRTILILIVLVAVFTYLKPVFLNGNNLLSMLKRMSYVAITAFGMTFLLTLGVFDMSAGSLAALTGVVLAYGLNKGVSVAIMLPAVIVMAVLCGLLNGVIIVKGKIPAFLTT
;
A
#
# COMPACT_ATOMS: atom_id res chain seq x y z
N MET A 1 21.63 25.88 -28.03
CA MET A 1 21.25 27.06 -27.22
C MET A 1 20.33 26.58 -26.10
N LYS A 2 20.79 26.58 -24.82
CA LYS A 2 19.93 26.25 -23.67
C LYS A 2 18.96 27.42 -23.43
N LYS A 3 17.68 27.21 -23.73
CA LYS A 3 16.60 28.18 -23.47
C LYS A 3 16.58 28.45 -21.95
N LYS A 4 16.81 29.69 -21.53
CA LYS A 4 16.70 30.11 -20.11
C LYS A 4 15.26 29.83 -19.67
N ARG A 5 15.08 28.86 -18.75
CA ARG A 5 13.75 28.55 -18.19
C ARG A 5 13.29 29.74 -17.37
N SER A 6 12.06 30.18 -17.58
CA SER A 6 11.43 31.22 -16.77
C SER A 6 11.17 30.68 -15.34
N VAL A 7 11.26 31.57 -14.33
CA VAL A 7 10.95 31.22 -12.94
C VAL A 7 9.57 30.57 -12.82
N GLY A 8 8.59 31.06 -13.58
CA GLY A 8 7.25 30.47 -13.62
C GLY A 8 7.22 29.02 -14.14
N GLN A 9 8.06 28.68 -15.12
CA GLN A 9 8.16 27.30 -15.64
C GLN A 9 8.80 26.36 -14.61
N ILE A 10 9.79 26.85 -13.86
CA ILE A 10 10.42 26.09 -12.76
C ILE A 10 9.40 25.86 -11.64
N LEU A 11 8.62 26.88 -11.26
CA LEU A 11 7.58 26.75 -10.23
C LEU A 11 6.49 25.75 -10.61
N VAL A 12 6.07 25.72 -11.89
CA VAL A 12 5.09 24.74 -12.36
C VAL A 12 5.67 23.32 -12.40
N GLU A 13 6.92 23.17 -12.80
CA GLU A 13 7.62 21.88 -12.84
C GLU A 13 7.80 21.28 -11.44
N PHE A 14 8.12 22.13 -10.45
CA PHE A 14 8.35 21.71 -9.07
C PHE A 14 7.16 21.92 -8.12
N ARG A 15 5.98 22.26 -8.65
CA ARG A 15 4.78 22.57 -7.84
C ARG A 15 4.46 21.51 -6.78
N THR A 16 4.60 20.23 -7.11
CA THR A 16 4.31 19.12 -6.18
C THR A 16 5.30 19.10 -5.02
N ILE A 17 6.57 19.35 -5.30
CA ILE A 17 7.62 19.42 -4.28
C ILE A 17 7.40 20.65 -3.39
N LEU A 18 7.04 21.80 -3.98
CA LEU A 18 6.74 23.01 -3.22
C LEU A 18 5.55 22.80 -2.28
N ILE A 19 4.47 22.19 -2.77
CA ILE A 19 3.32 21.85 -1.94
C ILE A 19 3.73 20.92 -0.80
N LEU A 20 4.54 19.92 -1.08
CA LEU A 20 5.03 19.00 -0.05
C LEU A 20 5.86 19.73 1.03
N ILE A 21 6.76 20.60 0.63
CA ILE A 21 7.58 21.40 1.56
C ILE A 21 6.68 22.28 2.44
N VAL A 22 5.70 22.96 1.84
CA VAL A 22 4.75 23.79 2.59
C VAL A 22 3.95 22.96 3.58
N LEU A 23 3.46 21.78 3.18
CA LEU A 23 2.71 20.89 4.07
C LEU A 23 3.59 20.42 5.24
N VAL A 24 4.83 19.98 4.97
CA VAL A 24 5.77 19.58 6.03
C VAL A 24 6.04 20.73 6.98
N ALA A 25 6.27 21.95 6.49
CA ALA A 25 6.49 23.13 7.31
C ALA A 25 5.27 23.44 8.20
N VAL A 26 4.07 23.42 7.63
CA VAL A 26 2.81 23.67 8.36
C VAL A 26 2.60 22.63 9.45
N PHE A 27 2.74 21.33 9.13
CA PHE A 27 2.56 20.27 10.12
C PHE A 27 3.62 20.32 11.22
N THR A 28 4.86 20.66 10.89
CA THR A 28 5.94 20.81 11.87
C THR A 28 5.65 22.00 12.81
N TYR A 29 5.13 23.10 12.28
CA TYR A 29 4.76 24.27 13.08
C TYR A 29 3.58 23.95 14.02
N LEU A 30 2.54 23.26 13.51
CA LEU A 30 1.36 22.91 14.30
C LEU A 30 1.65 21.84 15.36
N LYS A 31 2.54 20.90 15.05
CA LYS A 31 2.90 19.79 15.93
C LYS A 31 4.40 19.48 15.82
N PRO A 32 5.23 20.00 16.73
CA PRO A 32 6.68 19.77 16.73
C PRO A 32 7.09 18.30 16.75
N VAL A 33 6.20 17.43 17.26
CA VAL A 33 6.39 15.96 17.25
C VAL A 33 6.42 15.39 15.83
N PHE A 34 5.94 16.14 14.82
CA PHE A 34 5.84 15.66 13.44
C PHE A 34 7.17 15.18 12.88
N LEU A 35 8.26 15.94 13.07
CA LEU A 35 9.62 15.59 12.63
C LEU A 35 10.43 14.84 13.70
N ASN A 36 9.82 14.43 14.81
CA ASN A 36 10.50 13.62 15.82
C ASN A 36 10.89 12.26 15.21
N GLY A 37 12.11 11.78 15.54
CA GLY A 37 12.66 10.52 15.01
C GLY A 37 11.73 9.32 15.22
N ASN A 38 11.08 9.20 16.38
CA ASN A 38 10.12 8.13 16.66
C ASN A 38 8.88 8.20 15.77
N ASN A 39 8.38 9.42 15.50
CA ASN A 39 7.25 9.61 14.61
C ASN A 39 7.65 9.28 13.16
N LEU A 40 8.81 9.75 12.70
CA LEU A 40 9.32 9.43 11.35
C LEU A 40 9.51 7.92 11.18
N LEU A 41 10.07 7.23 12.18
CA LEU A 41 10.21 5.77 12.14
C LEU A 41 8.83 5.08 12.07
N SER A 42 7.85 5.57 12.81
CA SER A 42 6.47 5.05 12.76
C SER A 42 5.81 5.28 11.39
N MET A 43 6.05 6.44 10.79
CA MET A 43 5.59 6.76 9.42
C MET A 43 6.25 5.82 8.41
N LEU A 44 7.57 5.60 8.47
CA LEU A 44 8.29 4.69 7.58
C LEU A 44 7.75 3.25 7.69
N LYS A 45 7.49 2.77 8.92
CA LYS A 45 6.86 1.46 9.13
C LYS A 45 5.49 1.35 8.47
N ARG A 46 4.65 2.38 8.59
CA ARG A 46 3.34 2.42 7.93
C ARG A 46 3.47 2.46 6.40
N MET A 47 4.41 3.27 5.89
CA MET A 47 4.67 3.35 4.45
C MET A 47 5.15 2.02 3.86
N SER A 48 5.92 1.21 4.61
CA SER A 48 6.37 -0.10 4.11
C SER A 48 5.21 -1.06 3.83
N TYR A 49 4.16 -1.06 4.65
CA TYR A 49 2.96 -1.88 4.38
C TYR A 49 2.26 -1.45 3.08
N VAL A 50 2.09 -0.13 2.92
CA VAL A 50 1.49 0.43 1.70
C VAL A 50 2.35 0.15 0.48
N ALA A 51 3.68 0.24 0.60
CA ALA A 51 4.62 -0.03 -0.48
C ALA A 51 4.54 -1.48 -0.97
N ILE A 52 4.50 -2.46 -0.06
CA ILE A 52 4.36 -3.88 -0.41
C ILE A 52 3.06 -4.12 -1.19
N THR A 53 1.94 -3.56 -0.72
CA THR A 53 0.65 -3.66 -1.41
C THR A 53 0.69 -2.96 -2.77
N ALA A 54 1.30 -1.77 -2.85
CA ALA A 54 1.42 -1.02 -4.09
C ALA A 54 2.27 -1.77 -5.14
N PHE A 55 3.33 -2.47 -4.73
CA PHE A 55 4.10 -3.34 -5.63
C PHE A 55 3.20 -4.43 -6.24
N GLY A 56 2.44 -5.15 -5.42
CA GLY A 56 1.49 -6.17 -5.91
C GLY A 56 0.47 -5.58 -6.89
N MET A 57 -0.13 -4.43 -6.54
CA MET A 57 -1.09 -3.73 -7.40
C MET A 57 -0.47 -3.26 -8.72
N THR A 58 0.81 -2.87 -8.73
CA THR A 58 1.49 -2.46 -9.96
C THR A 58 1.53 -3.59 -10.99
N PHE A 59 1.81 -4.83 -10.56
CA PHE A 59 1.77 -5.99 -11.45
C PHE A 59 0.37 -6.21 -12.03
N LEU A 60 -0.67 -6.13 -11.22
CA LEU A 60 -2.05 -6.30 -11.68
C LEU A 60 -2.45 -5.20 -12.67
N LEU A 61 -2.09 -3.95 -12.38
CA LEU A 61 -2.36 -2.82 -13.27
C LEU A 61 -1.64 -2.93 -14.62
N THR A 62 -0.42 -3.46 -14.65
CA THR A 62 0.31 -3.70 -15.92
C THR A 62 -0.36 -4.78 -16.78
N LEU A 63 -1.09 -5.70 -16.15
CA LEU A 63 -1.91 -6.71 -16.81
C LEU A 63 -3.31 -6.18 -17.20
N GLY A 64 -3.62 -4.92 -16.90
CA GLY A 64 -4.94 -4.34 -17.13
C GLY A 64 -6.02 -4.85 -16.17
N VAL A 65 -5.63 -5.44 -15.04
CA VAL A 65 -6.53 -6.00 -14.03
C VAL A 65 -6.52 -5.09 -12.80
N PHE A 66 -7.71 -4.78 -12.28
CA PHE A 66 -7.88 -4.01 -11.05
C PHE A 66 -8.46 -4.91 -9.97
N ASP A 67 -7.70 -5.14 -8.89
CA ASP A 67 -8.10 -5.97 -7.76
C ASP A 67 -8.52 -5.09 -6.56
N MET A 68 -9.78 -5.21 -6.15
CA MET A 68 -10.32 -4.49 -4.98
C MET A 68 -10.25 -5.31 -3.70
N SER A 69 -9.83 -6.59 -3.76
CA SER A 69 -9.79 -7.49 -2.59
C SER A 69 -8.58 -7.27 -1.69
N ALA A 70 -7.56 -6.52 -2.12
CA ALA A 70 -6.31 -6.36 -1.39
C ALA A 70 -6.52 -5.88 0.07
N GLY A 71 -7.42 -4.91 0.28
CA GLY A 71 -7.74 -4.40 1.62
C GLY A 71 -8.49 -5.41 2.50
N SER A 72 -9.51 -6.06 1.95
CA SER A 72 -10.30 -7.07 2.66
C SER A 72 -9.46 -8.32 2.98
N LEU A 73 -8.60 -8.73 2.07
CA LEU A 73 -7.69 -9.85 2.26
C LEU A 73 -6.64 -9.56 3.33
N ALA A 74 -6.09 -8.35 3.35
CA ALA A 74 -5.18 -7.91 4.40
C ALA A 74 -5.88 -7.89 5.78
N ALA A 75 -7.12 -7.43 5.85
CA ALA A 75 -7.90 -7.46 7.09
C ALA A 75 -8.19 -8.90 7.54
N LEU A 76 -8.62 -9.78 6.63
CA LEU A 76 -8.90 -11.18 6.93
C LEU A 76 -7.67 -11.90 7.45
N THR A 77 -6.53 -11.80 6.75
CA THR A 77 -5.26 -12.43 7.16
C THR A 77 -4.77 -11.89 8.50
N GLY A 78 -4.93 -10.59 8.74
CA GLY A 78 -4.59 -9.95 10.01
C GLY A 78 -5.42 -10.48 11.18
N VAL A 79 -6.74 -10.62 11.00
CA VAL A 79 -7.65 -11.17 12.03
C VAL A 79 -7.32 -12.63 12.32
N VAL A 80 -7.14 -13.46 11.29
CA VAL A 80 -6.78 -14.88 11.46
C VAL A 80 -5.44 -15.04 12.16
N LEU A 81 -4.45 -14.23 11.79
CA LEU A 81 -3.14 -14.21 12.45
C LEU A 81 -3.28 -13.86 13.93
N ALA A 82 -3.97 -12.75 14.24
CA ALA A 82 -4.17 -12.30 15.60
C ALA A 82 -4.94 -13.33 16.44
N TYR A 83 -5.98 -13.94 15.87
CA TYR A 83 -6.75 -14.99 16.55
C TYR A 83 -5.90 -16.21 16.90
N GLY A 84 -5.09 -16.70 15.95
CA GLY A 84 -4.22 -17.85 16.20
C GLY A 84 -3.16 -17.56 17.26
N LEU A 85 -2.54 -16.38 17.22
CA LEU A 85 -1.56 -15.96 18.22
C LEU A 85 -2.20 -15.85 19.62
N ASN A 86 -3.42 -15.32 19.72
CA ASN A 86 -4.16 -15.25 20.98
C ASN A 86 -4.54 -16.65 21.53
N LYS A 87 -4.62 -17.67 20.69
CA LYS A 87 -4.82 -19.07 21.09
C LYS A 87 -3.50 -19.78 21.46
N GLY A 88 -2.37 -19.08 21.45
CA GLY A 88 -1.07 -19.62 21.81
C GLY A 88 -0.37 -20.36 20.66
N VAL A 89 -0.88 -20.28 19.43
CA VAL A 89 -0.19 -20.86 18.25
C VAL A 89 1.03 -19.99 17.94
N SER A 90 2.17 -20.62 17.66
CA SER A 90 3.41 -19.90 17.39
C SER A 90 3.35 -19.10 16.07
N VAL A 91 4.06 -17.98 16.03
CA VAL A 91 4.21 -17.14 14.82
C VAL A 91 4.76 -17.95 13.64
N ALA A 92 5.67 -18.90 13.91
CA ALA A 92 6.29 -19.74 12.92
C ALA A 92 5.28 -20.64 12.17
N ILE A 93 4.14 -20.95 12.78
CA ILE A 93 3.04 -21.72 12.16
C ILE A 93 2.03 -20.77 11.54
N MET A 94 1.66 -19.69 12.27
CA MET A 94 0.61 -18.79 11.82
C MET A 94 1.00 -17.98 10.59
N LEU A 95 2.26 -17.56 10.48
CA LEU A 95 2.71 -16.76 9.33
C LEU A 95 2.60 -17.54 8.01
N PRO A 96 3.14 -18.77 7.87
CA PRO A 96 2.92 -19.56 6.67
C PRO A 96 1.44 -19.87 6.41
N ALA A 97 0.65 -20.13 7.46
CA ALA A 97 -0.77 -20.44 7.31
C ALA A 97 -1.56 -19.27 6.68
N VAL A 98 -1.35 -18.02 7.12
CA VAL A 98 -2.03 -16.87 6.54
C VAL A 98 -1.53 -16.55 5.13
N ILE A 99 -0.25 -16.82 4.82
CA ILE A 99 0.28 -16.69 3.45
C ILE A 99 -0.41 -17.70 2.51
N VAL A 100 -0.49 -18.98 2.91
CA VAL A 100 -1.19 -20.00 2.13
C VAL A 100 -2.65 -19.63 1.94
N MET A 101 -3.33 -19.16 2.99
CA MET A 101 -4.71 -18.69 2.90
C MET A 101 -4.86 -17.54 1.88
N ALA A 102 -3.97 -16.56 1.91
CA ALA A 102 -3.98 -15.44 0.96
C ALA A 102 -3.78 -15.92 -0.48
N VAL A 103 -2.84 -16.84 -0.71
CA VAL A 103 -2.61 -17.44 -2.02
C VAL A 103 -3.83 -18.20 -2.52
N LEU A 104 -4.49 -18.98 -1.67
CA LEU A 104 -5.71 -19.71 -2.02
C LEU A 104 -6.85 -18.76 -2.40
N CYS A 105 -7.06 -17.69 -1.65
CA CYS A 105 -8.05 -16.66 -1.99
C CYS A 105 -7.74 -16.01 -3.35
N GLY A 106 -6.48 -15.66 -3.59
CA GLY A 106 -6.06 -15.11 -4.88
C GLY A 106 -6.23 -16.07 -6.05
N LEU A 107 -5.93 -17.36 -5.85
CA LEU A 107 -6.17 -18.41 -6.85
C LEU A 107 -7.66 -18.57 -7.16
N LEU A 108 -8.51 -18.56 -6.14
CA LEU A 108 -9.98 -18.65 -6.33
C LEU A 108 -10.48 -17.47 -7.17
N ASN A 109 -10.10 -16.24 -6.81
CA ASN A 109 -10.42 -15.04 -7.59
C ASN A 109 -9.92 -15.17 -9.03
N GLY A 110 -8.66 -15.58 -9.23
CA GLY A 110 -8.07 -15.77 -10.54
C GLY A 110 -8.82 -16.80 -11.39
N VAL A 111 -9.21 -17.94 -10.81
CA VAL A 111 -9.98 -18.98 -11.51
C VAL A 111 -11.38 -18.46 -11.92
N ILE A 112 -12.06 -17.72 -11.03
CA ILE A 112 -13.37 -17.13 -11.30
C ILE A 112 -13.26 -16.10 -12.44
N ILE A 113 -12.25 -15.24 -12.43
CA ILE A 113 -12.02 -14.24 -13.47
C ILE A 113 -11.76 -14.91 -14.82
N VAL A 114 -10.83 -15.86 -14.86
CA VAL A 114 -10.38 -16.47 -16.12
C VAL A 114 -11.42 -17.42 -16.69
N LYS A 115 -11.97 -18.35 -15.88
CA LYS A 115 -12.95 -19.34 -16.34
C LYS A 115 -14.37 -18.75 -16.44
N GLY A 116 -14.73 -17.88 -15.52
CA GLY A 116 -16.04 -17.23 -15.52
C GLY A 116 -16.13 -16.09 -16.54
N LYS A 117 -14.98 -15.62 -17.09
CA LYS A 117 -14.93 -14.44 -17.97
C LYS A 117 -15.58 -13.21 -17.33
N ILE A 118 -15.51 -13.12 -16.00
CA ILE A 118 -16.09 -12.04 -15.23
C ILE A 118 -15.01 -10.97 -15.05
N PRO A 119 -15.31 -9.68 -15.25
CA PRO A 119 -14.37 -8.61 -14.97
C PRO A 119 -13.82 -8.68 -13.53
N ALA A 120 -12.52 -8.46 -13.37
CA ALA A 120 -11.83 -8.62 -12.08
C ALA A 120 -12.46 -7.77 -10.98
N PHE A 121 -12.81 -6.51 -11.28
CA PHE A 121 -13.41 -5.59 -10.30
C PHE A 121 -14.79 -6.03 -9.76
N LEU A 122 -15.48 -6.95 -10.45
CA LEU A 122 -16.73 -7.56 -9.97
C LEU A 122 -16.49 -8.81 -9.13
N THR A 123 -15.34 -9.45 -9.30
CA THR A 123 -15.00 -10.70 -8.59
C THR A 123 -14.26 -10.40 -7.28
N THR A 124 -13.47 -9.35 -7.27
CA THR A 124 -12.63 -8.93 -6.14
C THR A 124 -13.25 -7.79 -5.36
#